data_70d7cfcfa8b09043e33df954a51324f8
#
_entry.id   70d7cfcfa8b09043e33df954a51324f8
#
_cell.length_a   1.000
_cell.length_b   1.000
_cell.length_c   1.000
_cell.angle_alpha   90.00
_cell.angle_beta   90.00
_cell.angle_gamma   90.00
#
_symmetry.space_group_name_H-M   'P 1'
#
loop_
_entity.id
_entity.type
_entity.pdbx_description
1 polymer ?
#
loop_
_entity_poly.entity_id
_entity_poly.type
_entity_poly.pdbx_seq_one_letter_code
_entity_poly.pdbx_strand_id
1 'polypeptide(L)'
;QIDLNFKNPDVLLFFIKLIYIYLKHGIKVFRLDAVAFLWKEKGTNCLNLPQTHEVVKLFRTILDHYNNNTLLITETNLPNLENLSYFGNGDEANAIYNFTLPPLLLWTLLMGDSTALRKWSMGMPPAKEHTTYFNFIASHDGIGLRPTENILTDQERGTLIDIVKEFGGVISNRKKPDGTETVYELNIALLDAMKGTFKGIDHMQVDRFIACHAIMLSLEGIPAFYIHSVLGTTNDYELMKKNSQNRSINRKSWDINEIKNKLLDDKSINNQVYKSIINLIKIRKKQPAFHPNAIQFTFNLGKNFFGIWRQSLD
;
A
#
# COMPACT_ATOMS: atom_id res chain seq x y z
N GLN A 1 4.59 16.31 -16.63
CA GLN A 1 4.00 14.98 -16.78
C GLN A 1 3.11 14.99 -18.02
N ILE A 2 3.21 13.94 -18.85
CA ILE A 2 2.38 13.79 -20.06
C ILE A 2 1.22 12.87 -19.72
N ASP A 3 -0.01 13.32 -19.95
CA ASP A 3 -1.21 12.50 -19.89
C ASP A 3 -1.59 12.07 -21.30
N LEU A 4 -1.79 10.77 -21.50
CA LEU A 4 -2.17 10.22 -22.79
C LEU A 4 -3.69 10.25 -22.97
N ASN A 5 -4.11 10.55 -24.21
CA ASN A 5 -5.53 10.62 -24.54
C ASN A 5 -6.09 9.24 -24.91
N PHE A 6 -6.64 8.53 -23.95
CA PHE A 6 -7.26 7.20 -24.18
C PHE A 6 -8.58 7.24 -24.95
N LYS A 7 -9.13 8.43 -25.26
CA LYS A 7 -10.22 8.56 -26.27
C LYS A 7 -9.73 8.27 -27.69
N ASN A 8 -8.41 8.44 -27.93
CA ASN A 8 -7.83 8.06 -29.20
C ASN A 8 -7.59 6.54 -29.24
N PRO A 9 -8.25 5.79 -30.15
CA PRO A 9 -8.10 4.35 -30.25
C PRO A 9 -6.67 3.92 -30.55
N ASP A 10 -5.85 4.73 -31.21
CA ASP A 10 -4.45 4.41 -31.48
C ASP A 10 -3.62 4.32 -30.20
N VAL A 11 -3.92 5.14 -29.19
CA VAL A 11 -3.29 5.04 -27.87
C VAL A 11 -3.63 3.71 -27.21
N LEU A 12 -4.90 3.31 -27.25
CA LEU A 12 -5.33 2.02 -26.69
C LEU A 12 -4.67 0.85 -27.44
N LEU A 13 -4.65 0.88 -28.76
CA LEU A 13 -3.98 -0.14 -29.59
C LEU A 13 -2.47 -0.20 -29.30
N PHE A 14 -1.82 0.93 -29.05
CA PHE A 14 -0.43 0.97 -28.65
C PHE A 14 -0.21 0.22 -27.32
N PHE A 15 -1.03 0.46 -26.30
CA PHE A 15 -0.93 -0.24 -25.02
C PHE A 15 -1.24 -1.73 -25.12
N ILE A 16 -2.21 -2.13 -25.96
CA ILE A 16 -2.48 -3.55 -26.24
C ILE A 16 -1.24 -4.23 -26.87
N LYS A 17 -0.61 -3.59 -27.85
CA LYS A 17 0.64 -4.09 -28.46
C LYS A 17 1.77 -4.18 -27.43
N LEU A 18 1.89 -3.19 -26.54
CA LEU A 18 2.90 -3.18 -25.49
C LEU A 18 2.69 -4.33 -24.49
N ILE A 19 1.45 -4.56 -24.03
CA ILE A 19 1.08 -5.70 -23.20
C ILE A 19 1.47 -7.02 -23.89
N TYR A 20 1.14 -7.14 -25.17
CA TYR A 20 1.50 -8.35 -25.96
C TYR A 20 3.01 -8.58 -26.05
N ILE A 21 3.81 -7.52 -26.23
CA ILE A 21 5.28 -7.60 -26.21
C ILE A 21 5.76 -8.13 -24.86
N TYR A 22 5.27 -7.61 -23.75
CA TYR A 22 5.62 -8.06 -22.41
C TYR A 22 5.22 -9.51 -22.16
N LEU A 23 4.05 -9.93 -22.59
CA LEU A 23 3.60 -11.32 -22.51
C LEU A 23 4.53 -12.27 -23.26
N LYS A 24 4.97 -11.90 -24.47
CA LYS A 24 5.97 -12.67 -25.24
C LYS A 24 7.32 -12.81 -24.52
N HIS A 25 7.69 -11.84 -23.69
CA HIS A 25 8.90 -11.90 -22.87
C HIS A 25 8.67 -12.60 -21.52
N GLY A 26 7.52 -13.24 -21.32
CA GLY A 26 7.23 -14.04 -20.14
C GLY A 26 6.78 -13.25 -18.91
N ILE A 27 6.42 -11.98 -19.07
CA ILE A 27 5.85 -11.19 -17.99
C ILE A 27 4.45 -11.72 -17.65
N LYS A 28 4.21 -11.99 -16.37
CA LYS A 28 2.96 -12.58 -15.87
C LYS A 28 2.17 -11.65 -14.94
N VAL A 29 2.77 -10.58 -14.46
CA VAL A 29 2.12 -9.64 -13.54
C VAL A 29 2.21 -8.25 -14.13
N PHE A 30 1.06 -7.61 -14.32
CA PHE A 30 0.93 -6.25 -14.85
C PHE A 30 0.36 -5.34 -13.76
N ARG A 31 1.10 -4.29 -13.43
CA ARG A 31 0.64 -3.23 -12.54
C ARG A 31 0.24 -2.01 -13.35
N LEU A 32 -1.01 -1.62 -13.27
CA LEU A 32 -1.52 -0.38 -13.86
C LEU A 32 -1.32 0.76 -12.86
N ASP A 33 -0.31 1.58 -13.12
CA ASP A 33 0.06 2.72 -12.28
C ASP A 33 -0.93 3.86 -12.43
N ALA A 34 -1.41 4.40 -11.30
CA ALA A 34 -2.34 5.53 -11.23
C ALA A 34 -3.55 5.41 -12.20
N VAL A 35 -4.04 4.19 -12.42
CA VAL A 35 -5.03 3.89 -13.46
C VAL A 35 -6.35 4.64 -13.28
N ALA A 36 -6.70 5.04 -12.07
CA ALA A 36 -7.90 5.81 -11.80
C ALA A 36 -7.98 7.14 -12.56
N PHE A 37 -6.84 7.67 -13.01
CA PHE A 37 -6.74 8.90 -13.80
C PHE A 37 -6.68 8.66 -15.30
N LEU A 38 -6.88 7.43 -15.79
CA LEU A 38 -6.65 7.06 -17.19
C LEU A 38 -7.55 7.83 -18.16
N TRP A 39 -8.87 7.89 -17.90
CA TRP A 39 -9.81 8.56 -18.80
C TRP A 39 -9.98 10.02 -18.43
N LYS A 40 -9.97 10.90 -19.47
CA LYS A 40 -10.13 12.35 -19.31
C LYS A 40 -11.42 12.80 -19.97
N GLU A 41 -12.29 13.47 -19.19
CA GLU A 41 -13.56 14.03 -19.71
C GLU A 41 -13.73 15.45 -19.21
N LYS A 42 -13.92 16.38 -20.16
CA LYS A 42 -14.16 17.79 -19.82
C LYS A 42 -15.42 17.95 -18.96
N GLY A 43 -15.32 18.72 -17.89
CA GLY A 43 -16.43 18.93 -16.96
C GLY A 43 -16.53 17.90 -15.83
N THR A 44 -15.60 16.94 -15.78
CA THR A 44 -15.48 15.95 -14.68
C THR A 44 -14.19 16.19 -13.89
N ASN A 45 -14.03 15.46 -12.79
CA ASN A 45 -12.77 15.43 -12.03
C ASN A 45 -11.69 14.56 -12.69
N CYS A 46 -11.99 13.90 -13.81
CA CYS A 46 -11.10 12.97 -14.52
C CYS A 46 -10.54 11.83 -13.63
N LEU A 47 -11.35 11.36 -12.71
CA LEU A 47 -10.94 10.37 -11.73
C LEU A 47 -12.03 9.30 -11.60
N ASN A 48 -11.60 8.04 -11.66
CA ASN A 48 -12.48 6.88 -11.46
C ASN A 48 -13.72 6.88 -12.37
N LEU A 49 -13.55 7.31 -13.61
CA LEU A 49 -14.65 7.40 -14.57
C LEU A 49 -15.04 6.00 -15.10
N PRO A 50 -16.32 5.78 -15.48
CA PRO A 50 -16.78 4.49 -16.02
C PRO A 50 -15.93 3.97 -17.18
N GLN A 51 -15.46 4.86 -18.06
CA GLN A 51 -14.61 4.48 -19.19
C GLN A 51 -13.23 3.95 -18.75
N THR A 52 -12.73 4.38 -17.60
CA THR A 52 -11.50 3.80 -17.01
C THR A 52 -11.72 2.33 -16.69
N HIS A 53 -12.85 2.00 -16.07
CA HIS A 53 -13.22 0.61 -15.75
C HIS A 53 -13.34 -0.25 -17.01
N GLU A 54 -13.95 0.27 -18.08
CA GLU A 54 -14.06 -0.45 -19.36
C GLU A 54 -12.68 -0.76 -19.98
N VAL A 55 -11.71 0.17 -19.87
CA VAL A 55 -10.35 -0.09 -20.34
C VAL A 55 -9.65 -1.15 -19.47
N VAL A 56 -9.86 -1.13 -18.14
CA VAL A 56 -9.31 -2.16 -17.23
C VAL A 56 -9.90 -3.53 -17.57
N LYS A 57 -11.21 -3.64 -17.79
CA LYS A 57 -11.88 -4.88 -18.24
C LYS A 57 -11.32 -5.39 -19.57
N LEU A 58 -11.10 -4.48 -20.53
CA LEU A 58 -10.50 -4.84 -21.81
C LEU A 58 -9.09 -5.44 -21.61
N PHE A 59 -8.25 -4.80 -20.81
CA PHE A 59 -6.90 -5.34 -20.52
C PHE A 59 -6.98 -6.68 -19.81
N ARG A 60 -7.89 -6.84 -18.85
CA ARG A 60 -8.13 -8.12 -18.18
C ARG A 60 -8.54 -9.20 -19.18
N THR A 61 -9.50 -8.92 -20.06
CA THR A 61 -9.99 -9.84 -21.09
C THR A 61 -8.85 -10.29 -22.02
N ILE A 62 -7.99 -9.36 -22.44
CA ILE A 62 -6.83 -9.67 -23.29
C ILE A 62 -5.84 -10.57 -22.57
N LEU A 63 -5.54 -10.31 -21.30
CA LEU A 63 -4.63 -11.11 -20.49
C LEU A 63 -5.16 -12.53 -20.29
N ASP A 64 -6.41 -12.67 -19.92
CA ASP A 64 -7.06 -13.96 -19.71
C ASP A 64 -7.13 -14.80 -21.01
N HIS A 65 -7.40 -14.14 -22.14
CA HIS A 65 -7.41 -14.79 -23.45
C HIS A 65 -6.03 -15.27 -23.88
N TYR A 66 -4.98 -14.51 -23.57
CA TYR A 66 -3.61 -14.91 -23.93
C TYR A 66 -3.08 -16.02 -23.00
N ASN A 67 -3.28 -15.87 -21.71
CA ASN A 67 -2.83 -16.82 -20.69
C ASN A 67 -3.52 -16.56 -19.35
N ASN A 68 -4.34 -17.48 -18.88
CA ASN A 68 -5.07 -17.39 -17.61
C ASN A 68 -4.17 -17.39 -16.34
N ASN A 69 -2.85 -17.55 -16.49
CA ASN A 69 -1.87 -17.43 -15.41
C ASN A 69 -1.27 -16.00 -15.30
N THR A 70 -1.88 -15.02 -15.95
CA THR A 70 -1.48 -13.62 -15.81
C THR A 70 -2.30 -12.90 -14.75
N LEU A 71 -1.70 -11.92 -14.10
CA LEU A 71 -2.34 -11.12 -13.06
C LEU A 71 -2.32 -9.65 -13.43
N LEU A 72 -3.48 -9.00 -13.29
CA LEU A 72 -3.65 -7.57 -13.44
C LEU A 72 -3.84 -6.94 -12.05
N ILE A 73 -2.98 -5.98 -11.71
CA ILE A 73 -3.01 -5.26 -10.44
C ILE A 73 -3.30 -3.79 -10.74
N THR A 74 -4.30 -3.21 -10.07
CA THR A 74 -4.58 -1.78 -10.16
C THR A 74 -3.99 -1.03 -8.97
N GLU A 75 -3.33 0.08 -9.27
CA GLU A 75 -2.81 1.02 -8.28
C GLU A 75 -3.72 2.27 -8.29
N THR A 76 -4.53 2.38 -7.24
CA THR A 76 -5.57 3.42 -7.10
C THR A 76 -5.63 3.94 -5.67
N ASN A 77 -4.98 5.09 -5.44
CA ASN A 77 -5.00 5.75 -4.12
C ASN A 77 -6.31 6.54 -3.94
N LEU A 78 -7.40 5.82 -3.72
CA LEU A 78 -8.77 6.29 -3.63
C LEU A 78 -9.40 5.94 -2.28
N PRO A 79 -10.53 6.57 -1.90
CA PRO A 79 -11.37 6.09 -0.82
C PRO A 79 -11.73 4.60 -1.00
N ASN A 80 -11.91 3.90 0.13
CA ASN A 80 -11.99 2.44 0.15
C ASN A 80 -13.02 1.86 -0.83
N LEU A 81 -14.22 2.42 -0.90
CA LEU A 81 -15.29 1.91 -1.79
C LEU A 81 -14.95 2.09 -3.27
N GLU A 82 -14.36 3.24 -3.63
CA GLU A 82 -13.91 3.50 -5.00
C GLU A 82 -12.76 2.56 -5.39
N ASN A 83 -11.85 2.27 -4.48
CA ASN A 83 -10.77 1.31 -4.71
C ASN A 83 -11.30 -0.12 -4.91
N LEU A 84 -12.27 -0.54 -4.10
CA LEU A 84 -12.93 -1.85 -4.21
C LEU A 84 -13.65 -2.03 -5.56
N SER A 85 -14.14 -0.94 -6.18
CA SER A 85 -14.84 -1.02 -7.47
C SER A 85 -13.98 -1.60 -8.59
N TYR A 86 -12.64 -1.53 -8.48
CA TYR A 86 -11.72 -2.12 -9.46
C TYR A 86 -11.64 -3.66 -9.45
N PHE A 87 -12.35 -4.32 -8.56
CA PHE A 87 -12.64 -5.74 -8.72
C PHE A 87 -13.73 -6.01 -9.76
N GLY A 88 -14.58 -5.01 -10.04
CA GLY A 88 -15.77 -5.19 -10.90
C GLY A 88 -16.63 -6.31 -10.39
N ASN A 89 -17.09 -7.16 -11.29
CA ASN A 89 -17.76 -8.44 -11.01
C ASN A 89 -16.76 -9.63 -10.98
N GLY A 90 -15.47 -9.38 -10.79
CA GLY A 90 -14.37 -10.32 -10.96
C GLY A 90 -13.75 -10.26 -12.35
N ASP A 91 -14.14 -9.26 -13.16
CA ASP A 91 -13.79 -9.06 -14.56
C ASP A 91 -12.83 -7.87 -14.80
N GLU A 92 -12.40 -7.21 -13.72
CA GLU A 92 -11.41 -6.14 -13.77
C GLU A 92 -10.06 -6.60 -13.17
N ALA A 93 -9.56 -5.96 -12.11
CA ALA A 93 -8.29 -6.34 -11.52
C ALA A 93 -8.35 -7.71 -10.80
N ASN A 94 -7.29 -8.51 -10.95
CA ASN A 94 -7.06 -9.68 -10.10
C ASN A 94 -6.63 -9.26 -8.70
N ALA A 95 -5.91 -8.15 -8.57
CA ALA A 95 -5.52 -7.62 -7.27
C ALA A 95 -5.63 -6.09 -7.25
N ILE A 96 -6.07 -5.57 -6.12
CA ILE A 96 -6.09 -4.14 -5.85
C ILE A 96 -5.13 -3.80 -4.71
N TYR A 97 -4.42 -2.69 -4.83
CA TYR A 97 -3.59 -2.14 -3.76
C TYR A 97 -4.45 -1.74 -2.56
N ASN A 98 -4.12 -2.25 -1.39
CA ASN A 98 -4.85 -1.92 -0.16
C ASN A 98 -4.30 -0.63 0.48
N PHE A 99 -4.59 0.51 -0.14
CA PHE A 99 -4.11 1.83 0.29
C PHE A 99 -4.64 2.28 1.65
N THR A 100 -5.74 1.70 2.12
CA THR A 100 -6.31 2.06 3.42
C THR A 100 -5.49 1.50 4.59
N LEU A 101 -4.80 0.39 4.38
CA LEU A 101 -4.05 -0.32 5.42
C LEU A 101 -2.88 0.51 6.02
N PRO A 102 -1.97 1.14 5.24
CA PRO A 102 -0.82 1.86 5.78
C PRO A 102 -1.20 2.98 6.77
N PRO A 103 -2.08 3.94 6.43
CA PRO A 103 -2.43 5.01 7.35
C PRO A 103 -3.25 4.54 8.56
N LEU A 104 -4.07 3.49 8.43
CA LEU A 104 -4.81 2.93 9.57
C LEU A 104 -3.90 2.17 10.54
N LEU A 105 -2.89 1.46 10.05
CA LEU A 105 -1.89 0.84 10.92
C LEU A 105 -1.07 1.88 11.64
N LEU A 106 -0.64 2.93 10.93
CA LEU A 106 0.08 4.03 11.54
C LEU A 106 -0.74 4.67 12.65
N TRP A 107 -2.01 5.04 12.39
CA TRP A 107 -2.94 5.55 13.39
C TRP A 107 -3.06 4.61 14.58
N THR A 108 -3.34 3.33 14.32
CA THR A 108 -3.58 2.34 15.37
C THR A 108 -2.41 2.20 16.32
N LEU A 109 -1.18 2.14 15.81
CA LEU A 109 0.00 1.92 16.64
C LEU A 109 0.48 3.20 17.33
N LEU A 110 0.31 4.36 16.70
CA LEU A 110 0.68 5.62 17.31
C LEU A 110 -0.31 6.06 18.40
N MET A 111 -1.59 5.79 18.22
CA MET A 111 -2.64 6.18 19.18
C MET A 111 -2.97 5.09 20.19
N GLY A 112 -2.54 3.85 19.97
CA GLY A 112 -2.94 2.70 20.79
C GLY A 112 -4.45 2.39 20.69
N ASP A 113 -5.07 2.75 19.55
CA ASP A 113 -6.51 2.56 19.32
C ASP A 113 -6.76 1.81 18.01
N SER A 114 -7.20 0.57 18.12
CA SER A 114 -7.51 -0.31 16.98
C SER A 114 -8.90 -0.12 16.38
N THR A 115 -9.70 0.81 16.91
CA THR A 115 -11.13 0.92 16.56
C THR A 115 -11.34 1.15 15.06
N ALA A 116 -10.59 2.08 14.46
CA ALA A 116 -10.70 2.39 13.03
C ALA A 116 -10.24 1.21 12.17
N LEU A 117 -9.06 0.63 12.47
CA LEU A 117 -8.51 -0.53 11.77
C LEU A 117 -9.46 -1.74 11.85
N ARG A 118 -10.01 -2.01 13.04
CA ARG A 118 -10.95 -3.10 13.27
C ARG A 118 -12.25 -2.91 12.48
N LYS A 119 -12.88 -1.72 12.57
CA LYS A 119 -14.11 -1.43 11.83
C LYS A 119 -13.91 -1.56 10.33
N TRP A 120 -12.80 -1.04 9.81
CA TRP A 120 -12.42 -1.19 8.42
C TRP A 120 -12.25 -2.67 8.05
N SER A 121 -11.47 -3.43 8.82
CA SER A 121 -11.22 -4.85 8.55
C SER A 121 -12.50 -5.70 8.58
N MET A 122 -13.43 -5.41 9.50
CA MET A 122 -14.75 -6.08 9.57
C MET A 122 -15.65 -5.70 8.39
N GLY A 123 -15.49 -4.52 7.82
CA GLY A 123 -16.25 -4.02 6.67
C GLY A 123 -15.67 -4.42 5.31
N MET A 124 -14.50 -5.03 5.27
CA MET A 124 -13.90 -5.47 4.01
C MET A 124 -14.61 -6.72 3.50
N PRO A 125 -15.11 -6.72 2.24
CA PRO A 125 -15.68 -7.92 1.66
C PRO A 125 -14.59 -8.98 1.48
N PRO A 126 -14.88 -10.28 1.64
CA PRO A 126 -13.95 -11.32 1.25
C PRO A 126 -13.66 -11.24 -0.24
N ALA A 127 -12.42 -11.54 -0.63
CA ALA A 127 -12.04 -11.56 -2.03
C ALA A 127 -12.87 -12.61 -2.79
N LYS A 128 -13.35 -12.24 -3.96
CA LYS A 128 -14.07 -13.16 -4.86
C LYS A 128 -13.07 -14.12 -5.54
N GLU A 129 -13.61 -15.14 -6.17
CA GLU A 129 -12.80 -16.04 -7.01
C GLU A 129 -11.99 -15.25 -8.05
N HIS A 130 -10.73 -15.62 -8.24
CA HIS A 130 -9.76 -14.95 -9.11
C HIS A 130 -9.42 -13.50 -8.73
N THR A 131 -9.82 -13.04 -7.52
CA THR A 131 -9.45 -11.73 -7.00
C THR A 131 -8.72 -11.84 -5.65
N THR A 132 -7.94 -10.82 -5.29
CA THR A 132 -7.26 -10.76 -4.00
C THR A 132 -6.85 -9.33 -3.63
N TYR A 133 -6.55 -9.12 -2.35
CA TYR A 133 -5.98 -7.86 -1.86
C TYR A 133 -4.45 -7.89 -1.96
N PHE A 134 -3.87 -6.79 -2.44
CA PHE A 134 -2.42 -6.58 -2.42
C PHE A 134 -2.08 -5.69 -1.22
N ASN A 135 -1.75 -6.32 -0.08
CA ASN A 135 -1.52 -5.66 1.18
C ASN A 135 -0.09 -5.13 1.26
N PHE A 136 0.06 -3.85 1.50
CA PHE A 136 1.34 -3.21 1.75
C PHE A 136 1.21 -2.19 2.89
N ILE A 137 2.31 -1.83 3.52
CA ILE A 137 2.35 -0.86 4.62
C ILE A 137 3.38 0.25 4.39
N ALA A 138 4.24 0.08 3.41
CA ALA A 138 5.17 1.08 2.92
C ALA A 138 5.45 0.82 1.44
N SER A 139 5.79 1.87 0.71
CA SER A 139 6.20 1.81 -0.70
C SER A 139 7.24 2.91 -1.00
N HIS A 140 7.62 3.03 -2.27
CA HIS A 140 8.47 4.13 -2.75
C HIS A 140 7.76 5.50 -2.75
N ASP A 141 6.45 5.52 -2.56
CA ASP A 141 5.65 6.72 -2.35
C ASP A 141 5.52 7.04 -0.86
N GLY A 142 4.88 8.14 -0.52
CA GLY A 142 4.49 8.44 0.85
C GLY A 142 3.25 7.64 1.29
N ILE A 143 2.89 7.73 2.56
CA ILE A 143 1.67 7.14 3.10
C ILE A 143 0.50 8.08 2.74
N GLY A 144 -0.37 7.63 1.85
CA GLY A 144 -1.54 8.40 1.40
C GLY A 144 -2.60 8.53 2.49
N LEU A 145 -3.16 9.74 2.67
CA LEU A 145 -4.22 9.97 3.64
C LEU A 145 -5.62 9.90 3.05
N ARG A 146 -5.76 10.02 1.73
CA ARG A 146 -7.05 9.97 1.05
C ARG A 146 -7.87 8.70 1.34
N PRO A 147 -7.27 7.50 1.41
CA PRO A 147 -8.02 6.28 1.73
C PRO A 147 -8.66 6.26 3.12
N THR A 148 -8.27 7.17 4.01
CA THR A 148 -8.86 7.31 5.35
C THR A 148 -10.03 8.31 5.40
N GLU A 149 -10.34 8.98 4.29
CA GLU A 149 -11.54 9.81 4.19
C GLU A 149 -12.77 8.95 4.53
N ASN A 150 -13.66 9.45 5.41
CA ASN A 150 -14.82 8.75 5.97
C ASN A 150 -14.50 7.60 6.97
N ILE A 151 -13.22 7.35 7.30
CA ILE A 151 -12.82 6.39 8.33
C ILE A 151 -12.23 7.11 9.55
N LEU A 152 -11.31 8.05 9.30
CA LEU A 152 -10.77 8.96 10.31
C LEU A 152 -11.37 10.36 10.14
N THR A 153 -11.67 11.02 11.23
CA THR A 153 -12.08 12.42 11.24
C THR A 153 -10.94 13.35 10.78
N ASP A 154 -11.28 14.59 10.41
CA ASP A 154 -10.26 15.59 10.06
C ASP A 154 -9.30 15.87 11.23
N GLN A 155 -9.80 15.86 12.45
CA GLN A 155 -9.00 16.04 13.66
C GLN A 155 -8.02 14.89 13.87
N GLU A 156 -8.47 13.64 13.69
CA GLU A 156 -7.61 12.45 13.80
C GLU A 156 -6.52 12.45 12.73
N ARG A 157 -6.86 12.81 11.49
CA ARG A 157 -5.87 12.97 10.42
C ARG A 157 -4.88 14.10 10.73
N GLY A 158 -5.35 15.22 11.29
CA GLY A 158 -4.50 16.32 11.76
C GLY A 158 -3.51 15.85 12.82
N THR A 159 -3.99 15.15 13.85
CA THR A 159 -3.13 14.56 14.89
C THR A 159 -2.07 13.61 14.31
N LEU A 160 -2.44 12.76 13.36
CA LEU A 160 -1.50 11.86 12.70
C LEU A 160 -0.42 12.62 11.92
N ILE A 161 -0.78 13.69 11.21
CA ILE A 161 0.15 14.56 10.49
C ILE A 161 1.15 15.20 11.46
N ASP A 162 0.69 15.71 12.60
CA ASP A 162 1.54 16.39 13.59
C ASP A 162 2.54 15.42 14.23
N ILE A 163 2.12 14.22 14.60
CA ILE A 163 3.01 13.18 15.13
C ILE A 163 4.06 12.78 14.09
N VAL A 164 3.68 12.60 12.82
CA VAL A 164 4.63 12.25 11.75
C VAL A 164 5.66 13.34 11.53
N LYS A 165 5.26 14.62 11.59
CA LYS A 165 6.20 15.75 11.54
C LYS A 165 7.17 15.76 12.73
N GLU A 166 6.67 15.50 13.94
CA GLU A 166 7.49 15.39 15.15
C GLU A 166 8.53 14.27 15.01
N PHE A 167 8.17 13.17 14.37
CA PHE A 167 9.08 12.06 14.12
C PHE A 167 10.02 12.26 12.93
N GLY A 168 10.02 13.47 12.34
CA GLY A 168 10.93 13.89 11.28
C GLY A 168 10.42 13.62 9.87
N GLY A 169 9.15 13.30 9.70
CA GLY A 169 8.52 13.21 8.40
C GLY A 169 8.19 14.60 7.81
N VAL A 170 7.95 14.61 6.51
CA VAL A 170 7.49 15.79 5.78
C VAL A 170 6.19 15.47 5.05
N ILE A 171 5.43 16.49 4.69
CA ILE A 171 4.14 16.33 4.04
C ILE A 171 4.18 16.80 2.58
N SER A 172 3.39 16.14 1.74
CA SER A 172 3.09 16.61 0.39
C SER A 172 1.63 16.99 0.29
N ASN A 173 1.35 18.16 -0.27
CA ASN A 173 0.00 18.69 -0.46
C ASN A 173 -0.52 18.42 -1.86
N ARG A 174 -1.84 18.39 -2.02
CA ARG A 174 -2.55 18.46 -3.29
C ARG A 174 -3.46 19.68 -3.31
N LYS A 175 -3.64 20.29 -4.46
CA LYS A 175 -4.65 21.34 -4.68
C LYS A 175 -6.01 20.69 -4.88
N LYS A 176 -7.02 21.24 -4.24
CA LYS A 176 -8.42 20.91 -4.49
C LYS A 176 -8.97 21.75 -5.66
N PRO A 177 -10.14 21.38 -6.26
CA PRO A 177 -10.77 22.17 -7.31
C PRO A 177 -11.11 23.62 -6.92
N ASP A 178 -11.35 23.86 -5.62
CA ASP A 178 -11.61 25.20 -5.04
C ASP A 178 -10.33 26.03 -4.84
N GLY A 179 -9.16 25.51 -5.22
CA GLY A 179 -7.86 26.16 -5.05
C GLY A 179 -7.22 26.01 -3.68
N THR A 180 -7.91 25.44 -2.70
CA THR A 180 -7.35 25.15 -1.38
C THR A 180 -6.38 23.95 -1.44
N GLU A 181 -5.46 23.89 -0.48
CA GLU A 181 -4.55 22.76 -0.36
C GLU A 181 -4.98 21.80 0.74
N THR A 182 -4.75 20.52 0.54
CA THR A 182 -4.93 19.50 1.56
C THR A 182 -3.74 18.55 1.56
N VAL A 183 -3.39 18.03 2.73
CA VAL A 183 -2.31 17.03 2.83
C VAL A 183 -2.73 15.79 2.06
N TYR A 184 -1.85 15.36 1.18
CA TYR A 184 -2.05 14.18 0.32
C TYR A 184 -1.26 12.98 0.83
N GLU A 185 0.02 13.19 1.20
CA GLU A 185 0.93 12.13 1.64
C GLU A 185 1.76 12.54 2.85
N LEU A 186 2.04 11.56 3.70
CA LEU A 186 3.06 11.60 4.73
C LEU A 186 4.32 10.95 4.19
N ASN A 187 5.39 11.71 4.05
CA ASN A 187 6.67 11.23 3.52
C ASN A 187 7.63 10.98 4.69
N ILE A 188 7.79 9.72 5.04
CA ILE A 188 8.61 9.25 6.16
C ILE A 188 8.95 7.78 5.92
N ALA A 189 10.15 7.34 6.30
CA ALA A 189 10.44 5.91 6.37
C ALA A 189 9.58 5.27 7.46
N LEU A 190 8.97 4.12 7.17
CA LEU A 190 8.06 3.46 8.12
C LEU A 190 8.73 3.17 9.47
N LEU A 191 10.02 2.83 9.47
CA LEU A 191 10.76 2.61 10.71
C LEU A 191 10.82 3.88 11.57
N ASP A 192 11.07 5.03 10.96
CA ASP A 192 11.07 6.31 11.66
C ASP A 192 9.69 6.74 12.12
N ALA A 193 8.64 6.41 11.37
CA ALA A 193 7.27 6.63 11.78
C ALA A 193 6.87 5.87 13.06
N MET A 194 7.62 4.82 13.41
CA MET A 194 7.40 3.99 14.61
C MET A 194 8.27 4.38 15.81
N LYS A 195 8.96 5.54 15.79
CA LYS A 195 9.85 5.99 16.88
C LYS A 195 9.17 6.13 18.24
N GLY A 196 7.85 6.33 18.26
CA GLY A 196 7.12 6.59 19.48
C GLY A 196 5.62 6.44 19.29
N THR A 197 4.86 7.11 20.12
CA THR A 197 3.40 7.21 20.09
C THR A 197 2.98 8.67 20.27
N PHE A 198 1.67 8.94 20.36
CA PHE A 198 1.16 10.27 20.72
C PHE A 198 1.68 10.79 22.09
N LYS A 199 2.35 9.93 22.89
CA LYS A 199 3.02 10.29 24.15
C LYS A 199 4.49 10.68 23.97
N GLY A 200 5.00 10.67 22.73
CA GLY A 200 6.38 10.97 22.40
C GLY A 200 7.21 9.74 22.04
N ILE A 201 8.51 9.96 21.87
CA ILE A 201 9.49 8.94 21.48
C ILE A 201 9.76 7.97 22.65
N ASP A 202 9.91 6.68 22.33
CA ASP A 202 10.20 5.63 23.29
C ASP A 202 11.13 4.53 22.70
N HIS A 203 11.39 3.47 23.46
CA HIS A 203 12.29 2.39 23.07
C HIS A 203 11.64 1.26 22.25
N MET A 204 10.33 1.33 21.94
CA MET A 204 9.56 0.27 21.30
C MET A 204 9.49 0.42 19.76
N GLN A 205 10.41 1.16 19.15
CA GLN A 205 10.41 1.45 17.72
C GLN A 205 10.39 0.19 16.86
N VAL A 206 11.32 -0.74 17.13
CA VAL A 206 11.43 -1.99 16.35
C VAL A 206 10.22 -2.88 16.59
N ASP A 207 9.76 -3.00 17.83
CA ASP A 207 8.60 -3.85 18.16
C ASP A 207 7.33 -3.36 17.45
N ARG A 208 7.08 -2.05 17.45
CA ARG A 208 5.95 -1.47 16.70
C ARG A 208 6.09 -1.68 15.19
N PHE A 209 7.31 -1.50 14.67
CA PHE A 209 7.59 -1.74 13.26
C PHE A 209 7.33 -3.20 12.87
N ILE A 210 7.76 -4.15 13.70
CA ILE A 210 7.51 -5.57 13.46
C ILE A 210 6.03 -5.92 13.64
N ALA A 211 5.33 -5.31 14.60
CA ALA A 211 3.88 -5.47 14.77
C ALA A 211 3.10 -5.02 13.52
N CYS A 212 3.49 -3.92 12.86
CA CYS A 212 2.92 -3.53 11.57
C CYS A 212 3.01 -4.64 10.53
N HIS A 213 4.19 -5.25 10.40
CA HIS A 213 4.42 -6.32 9.43
C HIS A 213 3.68 -7.61 9.82
N ALA A 214 3.59 -7.93 11.11
CA ALA A 214 2.83 -9.07 11.59
C ALA A 214 1.34 -8.93 11.27
N ILE A 215 0.76 -7.75 11.46
CA ILE A 215 -0.63 -7.48 11.09
C ILE A 215 -0.81 -7.62 9.57
N MET A 216 0.02 -6.97 8.75
CA MET A 216 -0.03 -7.11 7.29
C MET A 216 0.04 -8.57 6.83
N LEU A 217 0.94 -9.34 7.44
CA LEU A 217 1.13 -10.76 7.13
C LEU A 217 -0.02 -11.64 7.62
N SER A 218 -0.83 -11.20 8.56
CA SER A 218 -1.97 -11.97 9.05
C SER A 218 -3.26 -11.75 8.25
N LEU A 219 -3.33 -10.67 7.48
CA LEU A 219 -4.53 -10.33 6.68
C LEU A 219 -4.73 -11.27 5.48
N GLU A 220 -5.99 -11.38 5.05
CA GLU A 220 -6.39 -11.95 3.77
C GLU A 220 -5.70 -11.21 2.63
N GLY A 221 -5.25 -11.94 1.62
CA GLY A 221 -4.56 -11.38 0.46
C GLY A 221 -3.06 -11.66 0.42
N ILE A 222 -2.38 -10.99 -0.50
CA ILE A 222 -0.95 -11.14 -0.77
C ILE A 222 -0.19 -10.00 -0.10
N PRO A 223 0.72 -10.28 0.85
CA PRO A 223 1.55 -9.25 1.47
C PRO A 223 2.68 -8.82 0.53
N ALA A 224 2.90 -7.52 0.43
CA ALA A 224 3.95 -6.91 -0.36
C ALA A 224 4.92 -6.13 0.52
N PHE A 225 6.20 -6.37 0.33
CA PHE A 225 7.25 -5.74 1.11
C PHE A 225 7.98 -4.68 0.30
N TYR A 226 8.08 -3.49 0.85
CA TYR A 226 9.00 -2.49 0.37
C TYR A 226 10.41 -2.86 0.80
N ILE A 227 11.38 -2.82 -0.12
CA ILE A 227 12.75 -3.25 0.18
C ILE A 227 13.36 -2.50 1.37
N HIS A 228 13.10 -1.20 1.49
CA HIS A 228 13.60 -0.39 2.60
C HIS A 228 12.99 -0.79 3.96
N SER A 229 11.77 -1.33 3.98
CA SER A 229 11.21 -1.93 5.19
C SER A 229 11.97 -3.19 5.59
N VAL A 230 12.26 -4.08 4.63
CA VAL A 230 13.03 -5.31 4.89
C VAL A 230 14.44 -5.01 5.38
N LEU A 231 15.04 -3.95 4.87
CA LEU A 231 16.38 -3.51 5.24
C LEU A 231 16.43 -2.63 6.51
N GLY A 232 15.30 -2.31 7.13
CA GLY A 232 15.26 -1.43 8.30
C GLY A 232 15.84 -0.05 8.01
N THR A 233 15.51 0.53 6.83
CA THR A 233 16.04 1.82 6.39
C THR A 233 15.32 2.96 7.09
N THR A 234 16.08 3.95 7.55
CA THR A 234 15.61 5.19 8.16
C THR A 234 15.51 6.32 7.12
N ASN A 235 14.98 7.48 7.52
CA ASN A 235 14.87 8.68 6.70
C ASN A 235 16.22 9.10 6.11
N ASP A 236 16.23 9.45 4.83
CA ASP A 236 17.39 10.01 4.11
C ASP A 236 17.14 11.49 3.81
N TYR A 237 17.51 12.34 4.76
CA TYR A 237 17.36 13.80 4.63
C TYR A 237 18.33 14.41 3.60
N GLU A 238 19.49 13.81 3.41
CA GLU A 238 20.48 14.29 2.43
C GLU A 238 19.96 14.07 1.02
N LEU A 239 19.47 12.87 0.73
CA LEU A 239 18.89 12.57 -0.58
C LEU A 239 17.65 13.43 -0.85
N MET A 240 16.81 13.64 0.17
CA MET A 240 15.63 14.52 0.06
C MET A 240 16.03 15.96 -0.30
N LYS A 241 17.04 16.53 0.37
CA LYS A 241 17.55 17.86 0.07
C LYS A 241 18.18 17.93 -1.32
N LYS A 242 19.00 16.95 -1.67
CA LYS A 242 19.68 16.87 -2.98
C LYS A 242 18.67 16.84 -4.13
N ASN A 243 17.61 16.08 -4.01
CA ASN A 243 16.62 15.90 -5.07
C ASN A 243 15.50 16.94 -5.03
N SER A 244 15.39 17.74 -3.98
CA SER A 244 14.26 18.65 -3.71
C SER A 244 12.90 17.95 -3.84
N GLN A 245 12.82 16.68 -3.41
CA GLN A 245 11.64 15.83 -3.50
C GLN A 245 11.36 15.15 -2.17
N ASN A 246 10.17 15.39 -1.59
CA ASN A 246 9.77 14.84 -0.30
C ASN A 246 9.84 13.31 -0.27
N ARG A 247 9.44 12.62 -1.34
CA ARG A 247 9.48 11.15 -1.45
C ARG A 247 10.90 10.58 -1.37
N SER A 248 11.93 11.36 -1.66
CA SER A 248 13.33 10.90 -1.56
C SER A 248 13.73 10.54 -0.13
N ILE A 249 13.01 11.03 0.89
CA ILE A 249 13.27 10.73 2.30
C ILE A 249 13.22 9.23 2.61
N ASN A 250 12.42 8.45 1.87
CA ASN A 250 12.27 7.01 2.06
C ASN A 250 12.79 6.17 0.86
N ARG A 251 13.74 6.74 0.06
CA ARG A 251 14.30 6.11 -1.15
C ARG A 251 15.83 6.05 -1.10
N LYS A 252 16.39 5.73 0.06
CA LYS A 252 17.84 5.69 0.27
C LYS A 252 18.52 4.79 -0.77
N SER A 253 19.59 5.28 -1.38
CA SER A 253 20.51 4.46 -2.18
C SER A 253 21.55 3.85 -1.26
N TRP A 254 21.48 2.54 -1.03
CA TRP A 254 22.44 1.82 -0.21
C TRP A 254 23.70 1.47 -1.02
N ASP A 255 24.87 1.68 -0.45
CA ASP A 255 26.07 0.94 -0.87
C ASP A 255 25.91 -0.52 -0.48
N ILE A 256 26.26 -1.43 -1.40
CA ILE A 256 26.04 -2.86 -1.20
C ILE A 256 26.88 -3.43 -0.05
N ASN A 257 28.09 -2.92 0.17
CA ASN A 257 28.97 -3.38 1.23
C ASN A 257 28.52 -2.80 2.58
N GLU A 258 28.09 -1.52 2.59
CA GLU A 258 27.53 -0.91 3.80
C GLU A 258 26.33 -1.71 4.32
N ILE A 259 25.34 -1.97 3.46
CA ILE A 259 24.14 -2.69 3.91
C ILE A 259 24.44 -4.15 4.29
N LYS A 260 25.32 -4.84 3.57
CA LYS A 260 25.76 -6.18 3.96
C LYS A 260 26.39 -6.21 5.35
N ASN A 261 27.28 -5.28 5.66
CA ASN A 261 27.92 -5.18 6.97
C ASN A 261 26.87 -4.93 8.07
N LYS A 262 25.90 -4.02 7.84
CA LYS A 262 24.82 -3.77 8.79
C LYS A 262 23.91 -4.99 9.00
N LEU A 263 23.65 -5.77 7.95
CA LEU A 263 22.83 -7.00 8.05
C LEU A 263 23.58 -8.14 8.74
N LEU A 264 24.91 -8.12 8.83
CA LEU A 264 25.73 -9.09 9.54
C LEU A 264 26.00 -8.69 11.00
N ASP A 265 25.86 -7.43 11.35
CA ASP A 265 26.08 -6.93 12.72
C ASP A 265 24.83 -7.15 13.59
N ASP A 266 24.91 -8.06 14.54
CA ASP A 266 23.81 -8.42 15.45
C ASP A 266 23.34 -7.25 16.34
N LYS A 267 24.14 -6.20 16.49
CA LYS A 267 23.76 -4.98 17.23
C LYS A 267 23.05 -3.95 16.36
N SER A 268 23.09 -4.14 15.04
CA SER A 268 22.46 -3.24 14.10
C SER A 268 20.94 -3.39 14.11
N ILE A 269 20.22 -2.26 14.08
CA ILE A 269 18.77 -2.24 13.88
C ILE A 269 18.36 -2.90 12.56
N ASN A 270 19.19 -2.77 11.51
CA ASN A 270 18.97 -3.37 10.21
C ASN A 270 18.96 -4.91 10.30
N ASN A 271 19.90 -5.50 11.06
CA ASN A 271 19.94 -6.94 11.29
C ASN A 271 18.72 -7.41 12.08
N GLN A 272 18.37 -6.72 13.17
CA GLN A 272 17.20 -7.06 14.01
C GLN A 272 15.90 -7.05 13.20
N VAL A 273 15.68 -6.00 12.43
CA VAL A 273 14.51 -5.85 11.54
C VAL A 273 14.49 -6.95 10.49
N TYR A 274 15.61 -7.15 9.78
CA TYR A 274 15.73 -8.16 8.74
C TYR A 274 15.41 -9.57 9.25
N LYS A 275 16.07 -9.99 10.34
CA LYS A 275 15.85 -11.31 10.95
C LYS A 275 14.40 -11.51 11.37
N SER A 276 13.80 -10.50 11.99
CA SER A 276 12.41 -10.55 12.46
C SER A 276 11.43 -10.69 11.32
N ILE A 277 11.56 -9.88 10.26
CA ILE A 277 10.70 -9.96 9.07
C ILE A 277 10.85 -11.31 8.37
N ILE A 278 12.07 -11.78 8.15
CA ILE A 278 12.32 -13.10 7.52
C ILE A 278 11.68 -14.22 8.34
N ASN A 279 11.76 -14.14 9.67
CA ASN A 279 11.11 -15.12 10.55
C ASN A 279 9.56 -15.10 10.39
N LEU A 280 8.95 -13.93 10.41
CA LEU A 280 7.50 -13.79 10.17
C LEU A 280 7.08 -14.36 8.81
N ILE A 281 7.85 -14.11 7.75
CA ILE A 281 7.60 -14.67 6.42
C ILE A 281 7.69 -16.20 6.45
N LYS A 282 8.71 -16.77 7.13
CA LYS A 282 8.86 -18.21 7.27
C LYS A 282 7.68 -18.84 8.01
N ILE A 283 7.16 -18.20 9.06
CA ILE A 283 5.98 -18.65 9.80
C ILE A 283 4.77 -18.64 8.85
N ARG A 284 4.48 -17.51 8.18
CA ARG A 284 3.35 -17.40 7.26
C ARG A 284 3.40 -18.48 6.17
N LYS A 285 4.55 -18.71 5.54
CA LYS A 285 4.71 -19.71 4.47
C LYS A 285 4.42 -21.14 4.90
N LYS A 286 4.52 -21.45 6.18
CA LYS A 286 4.28 -22.80 6.74
C LYS A 286 2.84 -23.04 7.17
N GLN A 287 2.01 -21.98 7.22
CA GLN A 287 0.66 -22.05 7.76
C GLN A 287 -0.38 -21.92 6.63
N PRO A 288 -1.12 -23.00 6.30
CA PRO A 288 -2.17 -22.97 5.27
C PRO A 288 -3.24 -21.91 5.54
N ALA A 289 -3.52 -21.62 6.81
CA ALA A 289 -4.46 -20.58 7.22
C ALA A 289 -4.09 -19.17 6.71
N PHE A 290 -2.85 -18.93 6.27
CA PHE A 290 -2.44 -17.67 5.65
C PHE A 290 -2.46 -17.68 4.11
N HIS A 291 -3.04 -18.71 3.50
CA HIS A 291 -3.31 -18.67 2.06
C HIS A 291 -4.13 -17.40 1.71
N PRO A 292 -3.86 -16.71 0.58
CA PRO A 292 -4.57 -15.48 0.22
C PRO A 292 -6.10 -15.57 0.29
N ASN A 293 -6.67 -16.71 -0.07
CA ASN A 293 -8.10 -16.95 -0.10
C ASN A 293 -8.64 -17.69 1.15
N ALA A 294 -7.81 -17.90 2.16
CA ALA A 294 -8.24 -18.49 3.43
C ALA A 294 -9.15 -17.52 4.19
N ILE A 295 -10.10 -18.06 4.93
CA ILE A 295 -11.13 -17.28 5.62
C ILE A 295 -10.51 -16.40 6.70
N GLN A 296 -10.97 -15.15 6.79
CA GLN A 296 -10.57 -14.19 7.82
C GLN A 296 -11.77 -13.78 8.67
N PHE A 297 -11.58 -13.81 9.99
CA PHE A 297 -12.49 -13.20 10.95
C PHE A 297 -11.76 -12.13 11.75
N THR A 298 -12.39 -10.99 11.96
CA THR A 298 -11.87 -9.90 12.79
C THR A 298 -12.72 -9.82 14.06
N PHE A 299 -12.07 -9.83 15.24
CA PHE A 299 -12.74 -9.84 16.52
C PHE A 299 -12.82 -8.44 17.14
N ASN A 300 -13.92 -8.20 17.86
CA ASN A 300 -14.03 -7.05 18.74
C ASN A 300 -13.52 -7.40 20.14
N LEU A 301 -12.27 -7.09 20.40
CA LEU A 301 -11.58 -7.32 21.69
C LEU A 301 -11.35 -6.00 22.47
N GLY A 302 -12.13 -4.96 22.17
CA GLY A 302 -11.93 -3.63 22.72
C GLY A 302 -10.95 -2.79 21.88
N LYS A 303 -10.71 -1.55 22.30
CA LYS A 303 -9.92 -0.58 21.51
C LYS A 303 -8.42 -0.85 21.49
N ASN A 304 -7.92 -1.51 22.52
CA ASN A 304 -6.47 -1.71 22.71
C ASN A 304 -5.95 -2.98 22.01
N PHE A 305 -6.84 -3.78 21.43
CA PHE A 305 -6.48 -5.04 20.79
C PHE A 305 -7.01 -5.09 19.36
N PHE A 306 -6.19 -5.66 18.46
CA PHE A 306 -6.62 -6.01 17.11
C PHE A 306 -6.50 -7.53 16.96
N GLY A 307 -7.63 -8.21 16.89
CA GLY A 307 -7.71 -9.67 16.82
C GLY A 307 -8.16 -10.16 15.46
N ILE A 308 -7.40 -11.09 14.89
CA ILE A 308 -7.71 -11.77 13.63
C ILE A 308 -7.66 -13.28 13.87
N TRP A 309 -8.60 -13.97 13.30
CA TRP A 309 -8.55 -15.42 13.12
C TRP A 309 -8.48 -15.73 11.63
N ARG A 310 -7.52 -16.54 11.25
CA ARG A 310 -7.41 -17.10 9.90
C ARG A 310 -7.66 -18.60 9.96
N GLN A 311 -8.48 -19.10 9.04
CA GLN A 311 -8.83 -20.51 8.94
C GLN A 311 -8.47 -21.00 7.54
N SER A 312 -7.74 -22.14 7.48
CA SER A 312 -7.43 -22.80 6.20
C SER A 312 -8.72 -23.26 5.51
N LEU A 313 -8.60 -23.52 4.23
CA LEU A 313 -9.71 -24.03 3.40
C LEU A 313 -9.87 -25.56 3.55
N ASP A 314 -8.92 -26.23 4.18
CA ASP A 314 -8.84 -27.67 4.39
C ASP A 314 -9.41 -28.07 5.74
#